data_f3c7bab2fc65a9ffad0495a4d062ba52
#
_entry.id   f3c7bab2fc65a9ffad0495a4d062ba52
#
_cell.length_a   1.000
_cell.length_b   1.000
_cell.length_c   1.000
_cell.angle_alpha   90.00
_cell.angle_beta   90.00
_cell.angle_gamma   90.00
#
_symmetry.space_group_name_H-M   'P 1'
#
loop_
_entity.id
_entity.type
_entity.pdbx_description
1 polymer ?
#
loop_
_entity_poly.entity_id
_entity_poly.type
_entity_poly.pdbx_seq_one_letter_code
_entity_poly.pdbx_strand_id
1 'polypeptide(L)'
;SKEQFCNDVYCNENEIEEMIKGGMVIGGHTHSHRVLSRLSSKEQFVELQRSADYLKNRYSINEPIFSFPYGHIDTYNNKTLEHLHELNYHSAFNTVRGATCIIKSGKYELQRYDTVDLYPH
;
A
#
# COMPACT_ATOMS: atom_id res chain seq x y z
N SER A 1 4.11 -29.44 -1.70
CA SER A 1 3.01 -29.14 -0.74
C SER A 1 2.55 -27.70 -0.89
N LYS A 2 1.39 -27.34 -0.33
CA LYS A 2 0.87 -25.95 -0.32
C LYS A 2 1.85 -25.00 0.39
N GLU A 3 2.45 -25.46 1.46
CA GLU A 3 3.45 -24.70 2.23
C GLU A 3 4.71 -24.45 1.40
N GLN A 4 5.21 -25.44 0.66
CA GLN A 4 6.35 -25.27 -0.22
C GLN A 4 6.04 -24.30 -1.36
N PHE A 5 4.87 -24.39 -1.97
CA PHE A 5 4.42 -23.43 -2.99
C PHE A 5 4.36 -22.00 -2.44
N CYS A 6 3.85 -21.81 -1.23
CA CYS A 6 3.83 -20.48 -0.60
C CYS A 6 5.26 -19.93 -0.41
N ASN A 7 6.19 -20.77 0.05
CA ASN A 7 7.59 -20.36 0.25
C ASN A 7 8.34 -20.07 -1.06
N ASP A 8 7.93 -20.69 -2.15
CA ASP A 8 8.53 -20.46 -3.47
C ASP A 8 7.98 -19.20 -4.18
N VAL A 9 6.79 -18.73 -3.79
CA VAL A 9 6.08 -17.64 -4.50
C VAL A 9 6.00 -16.36 -3.69
N TYR A 10 5.90 -16.45 -2.35
CA TYR A 10 5.75 -15.31 -1.46
C TYR A 10 6.98 -15.12 -0.59
N CYS A 11 7.36 -13.86 -0.39
CA CYS A 11 8.42 -13.53 0.55
C CYS A 11 8.02 -13.93 1.98
N ASN A 12 8.93 -14.58 2.68
CA ASN A 12 8.81 -14.82 4.11
C ASN A 12 9.31 -13.60 4.91
N GLU A 13 9.09 -13.62 6.22
CA GLU A 13 9.45 -12.50 7.09
C GLU A 13 10.96 -12.19 7.13
N ASN A 14 11.81 -13.22 7.02
CA ASN A 14 13.27 -13.03 7.02
C ASN A 14 13.73 -12.35 5.72
N GLU A 15 13.15 -12.73 4.58
CA GLU A 15 13.43 -12.09 3.28
C GLU A 15 12.99 -10.63 3.28
N ILE A 16 11.85 -10.30 3.92
CA ILE A 16 11.40 -8.91 4.08
C ILE A 16 12.39 -8.13 4.96
N GLU A 17 12.88 -8.73 6.05
CA GLU A 17 13.92 -8.10 6.89
C GLU A 17 15.23 -7.86 6.12
N GLU A 18 15.64 -8.78 5.26
CA GLU A 18 16.82 -8.61 4.40
C GLU A 18 16.62 -7.46 3.40
N MET A 19 15.42 -7.34 2.80
CA MET A 19 15.08 -6.22 1.93
C MET A 19 15.19 -4.88 2.67
N ILE A 20 14.65 -4.79 3.89
CA ILE A 20 14.73 -3.59 4.73
C ILE A 20 16.20 -3.26 5.06
N LYS A 21 16.99 -4.25 5.46
CA LYS A 21 18.44 -4.09 5.73
C LYS A 21 19.21 -3.65 4.49
N GLY A 22 18.76 -4.09 3.30
CA GLY A 22 19.30 -3.67 2.00
C GLY A 22 18.87 -2.27 1.56
N GLY A 23 18.06 -1.56 2.35
CA GLY A 23 17.61 -0.19 2.06
C GLY A 23 16.29 -0.11 1.29
N MET A 24 15.57 -1.21 1.13
CA MET A 24 14.23 -1.17 0.51
C MET A 24 13.18 -0.63 1.49
N VAL A 25 12.23 0.11 0.97
CA VAL A 25 11.08 0.61 1.72
C VAL A 25 9.90 -0.33 1.55
N ILE A 26 9.41 -0.86 2.66
CA ILE A 26 8.22 -1.73 2.70
C ILE A 26 7.01 -0.91 3.11
N GLY A 27 5.91 -1.05 2.38
CA GLY A 27 4.67 -0.31 2.60
C GLY A 27 3.45 -1.21 2.78
N GLY A 28 2.30 -0.59 3.09
CA GLY A 28 1.02 -1.27 3.27
C GLY A 28 0.24 -1.43 1.97
N HIS A 29 -0.63 -2.46 1.93
CA HIS A 29 -1.48 -2.76 0.77
C HIS A 29 -2.82 -3.39 1.19
N THR A 30 -3.38 -2.94 2.33
CA THR A 30 -4.49 -3.53 3.07
C THR A 30 -4.17 -4.89 3.70
N HIS A 31 -5.09 -5.40 4.51
CA HIS A 31 -4.93 -6.71 5.13
C HIS A 31 -5.33 -7.85 4.20
N SER A 32 -6.44 -7.72 3.48
CA SER A 32 -7.03 -8.80 2.68
C SER A 32 -7.21 -8.48 1.19
N HIS A 33 -6.60 -7.41 0.70
CA HIS A 33 -6.61 -7.00 -0.72
C HIS A 33 -8.01 -6.75 -1.29
N ARG A 34 -8.94 -6.24 -0.48
CA ARG A 34 -10.31 -5.91 -0.93
C ARG A 34 -10.36 -4.53 -1.60
N VAL A 35 -11.35 -4.34 -2.48
CA VAL A 35 -11.66 -3.02 -3.07
C VAL A 35 -12.24 -2.13 -1.98
N LEU A 36 -11.49 -1.13 -1.52
CA LEU A 36 -11.83 -0.31 -0.36
C LEU A 36 -13.15 0.46 -0.54
N SER A 37 -13.40 1.02 -1.73
CA SER A 37 -14.64 1.77 -2.02
C SER A 37 -15.92 0.93 -1.87
N ARG A 38 -15.83 -0.39 -1.90
CA ARG A 38 -16.95 -1.33 -1.72
C ARG A 38 -17.19 -1.73 -0.27
N LEU A 39 -16.37 -1.25 0.64
CA LEU A 39 -16.44 -1.55 2.07
C LEU A 39 -17.12 -0.41 2.82
N SER A 40 -17.79 -0.74 3.93
CA SER A 40 -18.21 0.27 4.90
C SER A 40 -16.99 1.01 5.47
N SER A 41 -17.19 2.23 5.96
CA SER A 41 -16.12 3.03 6.57
C SER A 41 -15.39 2.26 7.69
N LYS A 42 -16.12 1.51 8.51
CA LYS A 42 -15.52 0.68 9.57
C LYS A 42 -14.66 -0.45 9.03
N GLU A 43 -15.10 -1.14 7.97
CA GLU A 43 -14.31 -2.19 7.34
C GLU A 43 -13.06 -1.64 6.68
N GLN A 44 -13.13 -0.48 6.00
CA GLN A 44 -11.97 0.21 5.45
C GLN A 44 -10.94 0.51 6.53
N PHE A 45 -11.39 1.07 7.66
CA PHE A 45 -10.52 1.37 8.80
C PHE A 45 -9.81 0.11 9.30
N VAL A 46 -10.53 -0.99 9.49
CA VAL A 46 -9.95 -2.26 9.97
C VAL A 46 -8.92 -2.83 8.98
N GLU A 47 -9.19 -2.77 7.67
CA GLU A 47 -8.25 -3.21 6.62
C GLU A 47 -6.93 -2.43 6.67
N LEU A 48 -7.02 -1.12 6.82
CA LEU A 48 -5.85 -0.24 6.89
C LEU A 48 -5.12 -0.37 8.22
N GLN A 49 -5.84 -0.40 9.33
CA GLN A 49 -5.28 -0.53 10.67
C GLN A 49 -4.49 -1.84 10.82
N ARG A 50 -5.07 -2.97 10.42
CA ARG A 50 -4.36 -4.27 10.50
C ARG A 50 -3.07 -4.28 9.73
N SER A 51 -3.05 -3.67 8.55
CA SER A 51 -1.83 -3.52 7.74
C SER A 51 -0.78 -2.64 8.44
N ALA A 52 -1.20 -1.49 8.97
CA ALA A 52 -0.29 -0.59 9.70
C ALA A 52 0.26 -1.23 10.99
N ASP A 53 -0.61 -1.88 11.78
CA ASP A 53 -0.22 -2.55 13.03
C ASP A 53 0.78 -3.69 12.77
N TYR A 54 0.58 -4.48 11.72
CA TYR A 54 1.52 -5.53 11.33
C TYR A 54 2.90 -4.95 11.00
N LEU A 55 2.95 -3.92 10.15
CA LEU A 55 4.20 -3.27 9.75
C LEU A 55 4.92 -2.65 10.96
N LYS A 56 4.17 -2.01 11.85
CA LYS A 56 4.70 -1.41 13.07
C LYS A 56 5.25 -2.47 14.03
N ASN A 57 4.46 -3.50 14.34
CA ASN A 57 4.80 -4.49 15.35
C ASN A 57 5.91 -5.43 14.88
N ARG A 58 5.94 -5.77 13.60
CA ARG A 58 6.89 -6.74 13.06
C ARG A 58 8.18 -6.09 12.56
N TYR A 59 8.11 -4.90 11.98
CA TYR A 59 9.25 -4.24 11.31
C TYR A 59 9.56 -2.85 11.85
N SER A 60 8.88 -2.37 12.89
CA SER A 60 9.05 -1.03 13.48
C SER A 60 8.77 0.12 12.49
N ILE A 61 7.94 -0.10 11.49
CA ILE A 61 7.54 0.90 10.50
C ILE A 61 6.33 1.67 11.06
N ASN A 62 6.57 2.89 11.58
CA ASN A 62 5.54 3.67 12.28
C ASN A 62 4.69 4.56 11.37
N GLU A 63 5.23 4.96 10.24
CA GLU A 63 4.57 5.81 9.23
C GLU A 63 4.69 5.15 7.85
N PRO A 64 3.97 4.05 7.61
CA PRO A 64 4.15 3.31 6.37
C PRO A 64 3.66 4.13 5.16
N ILE A 65 4.29 3.92 4.02
CA ILE A 65 3.70 4.29 2.73
C ILE A 65 2.61 3.28 2.37
N PHE A 66 1.69 3.65 1.50
CA PHE A 66 0.57 2.80 1.10
C PHE A 66 0.44 2.72 -0.42
N SER A 67 -0.01 1.58 -0.91
CA SER A 67 -0.47 1.40 -2.29
C SER A 67 -1.88 0.83 -2.27
N PHE A 68 -2.80 1.48 -2.99
CA PHE A 68 -4.19 1.00 -3.04
C PHE A 68 -4.30 -0.31 -3.81
N PRO A 69 -5.00 -1.34 -3.27
CA PRO A 69 -5.39 -2.51 -4.06
C PRO A 69 -6.13 -2.08 -5.33
N TYR A 70 -5.72 -2.61 -6.48
CA TYR A 70 -6.15 -2.21 -7.83
C TYR A 70 -5.75 -0.78 -8.21
N GLY A 71 -5.85 0.18 -7.29
CA GLY A 71 -5.31 1.53 -7.38
C GLY A 71 -6.00 2.50 -8.33
N HIS A 72 -7.05 2.09 -9.06
CA HIS A 72 -7.84 3.00 -9.87
C HIS A 72 -8.66 3.95 -8.98
N ILE A 73 -8.99 5.14 -9.48
CA ILE A 73 -9.64 6.21 -8.70
C ILE A 73 -10.99 5.81 -8.08
N ASP A 74 -11.67 4.82 -8.64
CA ASP A 74 -12.94 4.28 -8.15
C ASP A 74 -12.79 3.15 -7.12
N THR A 75 -11.55 2.72 -6.81
CA THR A 75 -11.27 1.62 -5.87
C THR A 75 -11.10 2.07 -4.43
N TYR A 76 -11.08 3.37 -4.19
CA TYR A 76 -11.03 4.01 -2.87
C TYR A 76 -11.93 5.27 -2.87
N ASN A 77 -12.12 5.92 -1.75
CA ASN A 77 -12.94 7.12 -1.62
C ASN A 77 -12.43 8.05 -0.51
N ASN A 78 -13.11 9.17 -0.29
CA ASN A 78 -12.70 10.16 0.72
C ASN A 78 -12.57 9.56 2.12
N LYS A 79 -13.41 8.58 2.50
CA LYS A 79 -13.28 7.89 3.79
C LYS A 79 -11.99 7.10 3.89
N THR A 80 -11.55 6.50 2.80
CA THR A 80 -10.23 5.83 2.75
C THR A 80 -9.10 6.83 3.02
N LEU A 81 -9.15 8.01 2.41
CA LEU A 81 -8.12 9.05 2.59
C LEU A 81 -8.12 9.61 4.04
N GLU A 82 -9.30 9.81 4.63
CA GLU A 82 -9.45 10.20 6.04
C GLU A 82 -8.81 9.15 6.96
N HIS A 83 -9.08 7.87 6.75
CA HIS A 83 -8.51 6.78 7.54
C HIS A 83 -6.99 6.62 7.37
N LEU A 84 -6.44 6.84 6.19
CA LEU A 84 -4.99 6.88 5.99
C LEU A 84 -4.33 7.97 6.83
N HIS A 85 -4.96 9.14 6.90
CA HIS A 85 -4.51 10.24 7.74
C HIS A 85 -4.59 9.89 9.23
N GLU A 86 -5.74 9.37 9.67
CA GLU A 86 -6.02 8.98 11.06
C GLU A 86 -5.04 7.90 11.56
N LEU A 87 -4.70 6.95 10.71
CA LEU A 87 -3.76 5.86 10.98
C LEU A 87 -2.28 6.22 10.74
N ASN A 88 -2.01 7.50 10.49
CA ASN A 88 -0.67 8.04 10.35
C ASN A 88 0.16 7.42 9.21
N TYR A 89 -0.49 7.09 8.09
CA TYR A 89 0.26 6.74 6.89
C TYR A 89 1.03 7.95 6.36
N HIS A 90 2.25 7.73 5.90
CA HIS A 90 3.09 8.80 5.35
C HIS A 90 2.53 9.34 4.04
N SER A 91 2.23 8.44 3.10
CA SER A 91 1.73 8.77 1.76
C SER A 91 1.05 7.56 1.13
N ALA A 92 0.27 7.78 0.05
CA ALA A 92 -0.37 6.71 -0.68
C ALA A 92 -0.30 6.90 -2.20
N PHE A 93 -0.10 5.80 -2.92
CA PHE A 93 0.04 5.74 -4.37
C PHE A 93 -1.15 5.04 -5.01
N ASN A 94 -1.71 5.69 -6.03
CA ASN A 94 -2.70 5.09 -6.92
C ASN A 94 -2.05 4.60 -8.23
N THR A 95 -2.86 4.15 -9.20
CA THR A 95 -2.38 3.70 -10.52
C THR A 95 -2.69 4.72 -11.63
N VAL A 96 -3.11 5.92 -11.28
CA VAL A 96 -3.30 6.99 -12.27
C VAL A 96 -1.93 7.36 -12.85
N ARG A 97 -1.82 7.29 -14.17
CA ARG A 97 -0.57 7.62 -14.87
C ARG A 97 -0.25 9.09 -14.73
N GLY A 98 0.93 9.40 -14.30
CA GLY A 98 1.41 10.77 -14.20
C GLY A 98 2.58 10.96 -13.26
N ALA A 99 3.22 12.11 -13.39
CA ALA A 99 4.23 12.55 -12.46
C ALA A 99 3.56 13.02 -11.16
N THR A 100 4.07 12.55 -10.05
CA THR A 100 3.59 12.96 -8.73
C THR A 100 3.84 14.45 -8.48
N CYS A 101 2.80 15.15 -8.08
CA CYS A 101 2.88 16.52 -7.60
C CYS A 101 2.10 16.66 -6.28
N ILE A 102 2.81 16.62 -5.16
CA ILE A 102 2.21 16.66 -3.81
C ILE A 102 1.34 17.91 -3.61
N ILE A 103 1.72 19.03 -4.22
CA ILE A 103 0.97 20.30 -4.12
C ILE A 103 -0.40 20.19 -4.81
N LYS A 104 -0.52 19.44 -5.89
CA LYS A 104 -1.76 19.28 -6.66
C LYS A 104 -2.63 18.12 -6.20
N SER A 105 -2.01 16.99 -5.86
CA SER A 105 -2.71 15.73 -5.59
C SER A 105 -2.84 15.41 -4.09
N GLY A 106 -2.12 16.16 -3.23
CA GLY A 106 -1.99 15.76 -1.83
C GLY A 106 -1.13 14.49 -1.67
N LYS A 107 -0.80 14.14 -0.41
CA LYS A 107 0.12 13.04 -0.12
C LYS A 107 -0.50 11.64 -0.22
N TYR A 108 -1.81 11.53 -0.35
CA TYR A 108 -2.53 10.25 -0.39
C TYR A 108 -3.10 9.87 -1.77
N GLU A 109 -2.79 10.62 -2.80
CA GLU A 109 -3.19 10.37 -4.17
C GLU A 109 -2.03 10.55 -5.14
N LEU A 110 -0.85 10.02 -4.77
CA LEU A 110 0.34 10.14 -5.57
C LEU A 110 0.23 9.25 -6.82
N GLN A 111 0.44 9.86 -7.97
CA GLN A 111 0.42 9.18 -9.26
C GLN A 111 1.73 8.43 -9.51
N ARG A 112 1.71 7.48 -10.44
CA ARG A 112 2.89 6.72 -10.85
C ARG A 112 2.83 6.33 -12.32
N TYR A 113 4.00 6.04 -12.88
CA TYR A 113 4.12 5.35 -14.16
C TYR A 113 4.38 3.87 -13.92
N ASP A 114 3.80 3.01 -14.74
CA ASP A 114 4.18 1.61 -14.81
C ASP A 114 5.47 1.48 -15.66
N THR A 115 6.19 0.38 -15.50
CA THR A 115 7.40 0.09 -16.29
C THR A 115 7.10 0.04 -17.78
N VAL A 116 5.93 -0.44 -18.18
CA VAL A 116 5.47 -0.47 -19.58
C VAL A 116 5.26 0.94 -20.17
N ASP A 117 5.05 1.95 -19.33
CA ASP A 117 4.88 3.34 -19.78
C ASP A 117 6.22 4.02 -20.14
N LEU A 118 7.32 3.45 -19.68
CA LEU A 118 8.66 4.03 -19.86
C LEU A 118 9.42 3.50 -21.06
N TYR A 119 8.95 2.42 -21.68
CA TYR A 119 9.55 1.85 -22.87
C TYR A 119 8.74 2.21 -24.11
N PRO A 120 9.37 2.79 -25.16
CA PRO A 120 8.69 2.99 -26.45
C PRO A 120 8.34 1.62 -27.03
N HIS A 121 7.08 1.46 -27.40
CA HIS A 121 6.60 0.28 -28.11
C HIS A 121 7.14 0.24 -29.54
#